data_10f521d21cf0f28ddc2664f92f3eb321
#
_entry.id   10f521d21cf0f28ddc2664f92f3eb321
#
_cell.length_a   1.000
_cell.length_b   1.000
_cell.length_c   1.000
_cell.angle_alpha   90.00
_cell.angle_beta   90.00
_cell.angle_gamma   90.00
#
_symmetry.space_group_name_H-M   'P 1'
#
loop_
_entity.id
_entity.type
_entity.pdbx_description
1 polymer ?
#
loop_
_entity_poly.entity_id
_entity_poly.type
_entity_poly.pdbx_seq_one_letter_code
_entity_poly.pdbx_strand_id
1 'polypeptide(L)'
;MNIDHCNTHSSFKDKVYMSNLCQEITLPTKPVQHIDDPEGEIALCILSAINLGMIRDKEDLEDLCDLSVRALEEIIDYQEYPVEAAKKSTLARRSLGIGYIGLAHFLAKNKVKYSDKKAWKLVDEITEAFQYYLLKASNTLAKERGACEYFDKTKYSDGIMPIDTYKKDVDDLVKRKLSYDWTSLRNDIKSSGLRHSTLCLLYT
;
A
#
# COMPACT_ATOMS: atom_id res chain seq x y z
N MET A 1 -14.87 -4.98 12.87
CA MET A 1 -13.51 -4.39 12.75
C MET A 1 -13.26 -3.46 13.92
N ASN A 2 -12.06 -3.48 14.51
CA ASN A 2 -11.67 -2.52 15.54
C ASN A 2 -10.88 -1.36 14.91
N ILE A 3 -11.50 -0.20 14.80
CA ILE A 3 -10.91 0.99 14.17
C ILE A 3 -9.69 1.51 14.95
N ASP A 4 -9.63 1.33 16.26
CA ASP A 4 -8.46 1.76 17.03
C ASP A 4 -7.21 0.92 16.67
N HIS A 5 -7.39 -0.38 16.40
CA HIS A 5 -6.33 -1.21 15.84
C HIS A 5 -5.90 -0.75 14.46
N CYS A 6 -6.86 -0.39 13.58
CA CYS A 6 -6.54 0.16 12.26
C CYS A 6 -5.73 1.45 12.37
N ASN A 7 -6.07 2.34 13.30
CA ASN A 7 -5.33 3.58 13.54
C ASN A 7 -3.90 3.32 14.02
N THR A 8 -3.67 2.26 14.79
CA THR A 8 -2.33 1.88 15.26
C THR A 8 -1.42 1.47 14.10
N HIS A 9 -1.96 0.69 13.14
CA HIS A 9 -1.17 0.09 12.04
C HIS A 9 -1.28 0.84 10.71
N SER A 10 -2.18 1.83 10.58
CA SER A 10 -2.30 2.59 9.34
C SER A 10 -1.08 3.48 9.08
N SER A 11 -0.84 3.82 7.82
CA SER A 11 0.21 4.75 7.42
C SER A 11 -0.10 6.22 7.73
N PHE A 12 -1.31 6.53 8.25
CA PHE A 12 -1.78 7.90 8.46
C PHE A 12 -1.56 8.38 9.89
N LYS A 13 -1.29 9.68 10.05
CA LYS A 13 -1.37 10.41 11.32
C LYS A 13 -2.81 10.85 11.60
N ASP A 14 -3.56 11.19 10.57
CA ASP A 14 -4.99 11.50 10.65
C ASP A 14 -5.77 10.27 11.11
N LYS A 15 -6.71 10.50 12.01
CA LYS A 15 -7.53 9.42 12.58
C LYS A 15 -8.50 8.87 11.51
N VAL A 16 -8.53 7.55 11.41
CA VAL A 16 -9.50 6.82 10.57
C VAL A 16 -10.72 6.46 11.41
N TYR A 17 -11.92 6.73 10.90
CA TYR A 17 -13.18 6.48 11.58
C TYR A 17 -14.02 5.37 10.95
N MET A 18 -13.73 5.01 9.70
CA MET A 18 -14.51 4.05 8.93
C MET A 18 -13.65 3.30 7.91
N SER A 19 -14.20 2.27 7.33
CA SER A 19 -13.62 1.55 6.21
C SER A 19 -14.51 1.64 4.98
N ASN A 20 -14.00 1.18 3.83
CA ASN A 20 -14.80 0.92 2.66
C ASN A 20 -15.77 -0.27 2.87
N LEU A 21 -16.64 -0.55 1.88
CA LEU A 21 -17.65 -1.61 1.92
C LEU A 21 -17.03 -2.98 2.25
N CYS A 22 -15.94 -3.35 1.61
CA CYS A 22 -15.29 -4.66 1.80
C CYS A 22 -14.37 -4.72 3.02
N GLN A 23 -14.20 -3.62 3.75
CA GLN A 23 -13.43 -3.51 5.00
C GLN A 23 -11.92 -3.76 4.87
N GLU A 24 -11.38 -3.78 3.66
CA GLU A 24 -9.94 -3.98 3.40
C GLU A 24 -9.14 -2.67 3.42
N ILE A 25 -9.82 -1.51 3.30
CA ILE A 25 -9.16 -0.20 3.23
C ILE A 25 -9.68 0.70 4.33
N THR A 26 -8.76 1.32 5.06
CA THR A 26 -9.05 2.30 6.12
C THR A 26 -8.31 3.59 5.80
N LEU A 27 -9.05 4.58 5.32
CA LEU A 27 -8.52 5.87 4.90
C LEU A 27 -9.14 7.00 5.74
N PRO A 28 -8.40 8.08 6.02
CA PRO A 28 -8.96 9.25 6.68
C PRO A 28 -10.04 9.90 5.83
N THR A 29 -11.10 10.36 6.48
CA THR A 29 -12.21 11.10 5.88
C THR A 29 -12.58 12.30 6.73
N LYS A 30 -13.30 13.27 6.13
CA LYS A 30 -13.93 14.37 6.86
C LYS A 30 -15.40 14.44 6.50
N PRO A 31 -16.28 14.79 7.45
CA PRO A 31 -17.71 14.95 7.17
C PRO A 31 -17.96 15.92 6.03
N VAL A 32 -18.95 15.61 5.19
CA VAL A 32 -19.41 16.44 4.09
C VAL A 32 -20.77 17.02 4.49
N GLN A 33 -20.89 18.35 4.51
CA GLN A 33 -22.12 19.04 4.91
C GLN A 33 -23.10 19.18 3.72
N HIS A 34 -22.56 19.34 2.52
CA HIS A 34 -23.30 19.39 1.26
C HIS A 34 -22.41 18.90 0.10
N ILE A 35 -22.98 18.68 -1.09
CA ILE A 35 -22.29 18.04 -2.20
C ILE A 35 -21.03 18.81 -2.67
N ASP A 36 -21.04 20.13 -2.55
CA ASP A 36 -19.95 21.01 -2.97
C ASP A 36 -19.11 21.51 -1.76
N ASP A 37 -19.14 20.78 -0.66
CA ASP A 37 -18.40 21.14 0.56
C ASP A 37 -16.87 21.09 0.33
N PRO A 38 -16.18 22.25 0.34
CA PRO A 38 -14.75 22.30 0.09
C PRO A 38 -13.91 21.76 1.26
N GLU A 39 -14.50 21.63 2.46
CA GLU A 39 -13.80 21.16 3.65
C GLU A 39 -13.93 19.65 3.87
N GLY A 40 -14.92 19.03 3.23
CA GLY A 40 -15.13 17.59 3.30
C GLY A 40 -14.04 16.79 2.62
N GLU A 41 -13.85 15.53 3.04
CA GLU A 41 -12.97 14.57 2.37
C GLU A 41 -13.68 13.22 2.23
N ILE A 42 -13.92 12.78 1.00
CA ILE A 42 -14.39 11.42 0.68
C ILE A 42 -13.19 10.63 0.16
N ALA A 43 -12.77 9.62 0.91
CA ALA A 43 -11.62 8.82 0.53
C ALA A 43 -11.96 7.88 -0.61
N LEU A 44 -11.11 7.88 -1.64
CA LEU A 44 -11.09 6.90 -2.72
C LEU A 44 -9.75 6.18 -2.74
N CYS A 45 -9.76 4.93 -3.19
CA CYS A 45 -8.55 4.14 -3.41
C CYS A 45 -8.65 3.47 -4.79
N ILE A 46 -7.61 3.65 -5.58
CA ILE A 46 -7.52 3.04 -6.92
C ILE A 46 -6.84 1.68 -6.77
N LEU A 47 -7.46 0.64 -7.33
CA LEU A 47 -7.10 -0.75 -7.05
C LEU A 47 -6.46 -1.45 -8.24
N SER A 48 -5.48 -2.30 -7.96
CA SER A 48 -4.87 -3.25 -8.89
C SER A 48 -4.42 -4.52 -8.17
N ALA A 49 -4.21 -5.60 -8.92
CA ALA A 49 -3.66 -6.83 -8.36
C ALA A 49 -2.73 -7.52 -9.37
N ILE A 50 -1.58 -7.97 -8.88
CA ILE A 50 -0.59 -8.73 -9.67
C ILE A 50 -0.86 -10.24 -9.50
N ASN A 51 -0.94 -10.98 -10.60
CA ASN A 51 -1.17 -12.42 -10.56
C ASN A 51 0.14 -13.17 -10.28
N LEU A 52 0.36 -13.58 -9.04
CA LEU A 52 1.54 -14.33 -8.60
C LEU A 52 1.72 -15.66 -9.35
N GLY A 53 0.62 -16.30 -9.74
CA GLY A 53 0.67 -17.55 -10.51
C GLY A 53 1.34 -17.40 -11.88
N MET A 54 1.37 -16.19 -12.44
CA MET A 54 1.93 -15.88 -13.76
C MET A 54 3.35 -15.31 -13.70
N ILE A 55 3.86 -14.94 -12.54
CA ILE A 55 5.23 -14.47 -12.36
C ILE A 55 6.19 -15.62 -12.69
N ARG A 56 7.19 -15.37 -13.54
CA ARG A 56 8.20 -16.34 -13.95
C ARG A 56 9.39 -16.33 -12.99
N ASP A 57 9.92 -15.14 -12.72
CA ASP A 57 11.08 -14.91 -11.89
C ASP A 57 10.82 -13.82 -10.87
N LYS A 58 11.57 -13.80 -9.76
CA LYS A 58 11.43 -12.77 -8.71
C LYS A 58 11.79 -11.37 -9.22
N GLU A 59 12.67 -11.30 -10.20
CA GLU A 59 13.11 -10.09 -10.86
C GLU A 59 11.96 -9.39 -11.60
N ASP A 60 11.04 -10.17 -12.21
CA ASP A 60 9.82 -9.63 -12.84
C ASP A 60 8.95 -8.82 -11.84
N LEU A 61 9.04 -9.10 -10.55
CA LEU A 61 8.18 -8.48 -9.54
C LEU A 61 8.46 -6.99 -9.34
N GLU A 62 9.72 -6.58 -9.43
CA GLU A 62 10.09 -5.16 -9.33
C GLU A 62 9.48 -4.34 -10.46
N ASP A 63 9.63 -4.81 -11.69
CA ASP A 63 9.09 -4.14 -12.88
C ASP A 63 7.56 -4.11 -12.86
N LEU A 64 6.91 -5.20 -12.43
CA LEU A 64 5.45 -5.27 -12.33
C LEU A 64 4.91 -4.34 -11.23
N CYS A 65 5.61 -4.19 -10.12
CA CYS A 65 5.25 -3.24 -9.08
C CYS A 65 5.37 -1.79 -9.58
N ASP A 66 6.48 -1.44 -10.23
CA ASP A 66 6.67 -0.10 -10.81
C ASP A 66 5.61 0.21 -11.87
N LEU A 67 5.37 -0.72 -12.79
CA LEU A 67 4.34 -0.58 -13.83
C LEU A 67 2.94 -0.38 -13.21
N SER A 68 2.58 -1.17 -12.20
CA SER A 68 1.29 -1.07 -11.53
C SER A 68 1.11 0.28 -10.83
N VAL A 69 2.14 0.75 -10.13
CA VAL A 69 2.11 2.05 -9.46
C VAL A 69 1.95 3.17 -10.49
N ARG A 70 2.71 3.16 -11.58
CA ARG A 70 2.63 4.17 -12.65
C ARG A 70 1.28 4.16 -13.35
N ALA A 71 0.76 2.98 -13.67
CA ALA A 71 -0.54 2.86 -14.33
C ALA A 71 -1.68 3.43 -13.48
N LEU A 72 -1.68 3.15 -12.17
CA LEU A 72 -2.70 3.68 -11.26
C LEU A 72 -2.50 5.17 -10.96
N GLU A 73 -1.27 5.67 -10.94
CA GLU A 73 -0.97 7.10 -10.84
C GLU A 73 -1.61 7.88 -12.00
N GLU A 74 -1.48 7.39 -13.24
CA GLU A 74 -2.11 8.04 -14.41
C GLU A 74 -3.65 8.01 -14.32
N ILE A 75 -4.24 6.93 -13.77
CA ILE A 75 -5.70 6.84 -13.58
C ILE A 75 -6.18 7.90 -12.58
N ILE A 76 -5.43 8.19 -11.50
CA ILE A 76 -5.78 9.24 -10.54
C ILE A 76 -5.96 10.60 -11.25
N ASP A 77 -5.10 10.93 -12.17
CA ASP A 77 -5.14 12.21 -12.87
C ASP A 77 -6.10 12.22 -14.06
N TYR A 78 -6.37 11.06 -14.67
CA TYR A 78 -7.23 10.94 -15.85
C TYR A 78 -8.72 10.87 -15.52
N GLN A 79 -9.10 10.29 -14.37
CA GLN A 79 -10.51 10.08 -14.03
C GLN A 79 -11.23 11.39 -13.70
N GLU A 80 -12.53 11.43 -13.98
CA GLU A 80 -13.42 12.52 -13.58
C GLU A 80 -13.94 12.30 -12.16
N TYR A 81 -14.03 13.38 -11.39
CA TYR A 81 -14.54 13.36 -10.01
C TYR A 81 -15.86 14.11 -9.93
N PRO A 82 -17.00 13.42 -9.76
CA PRO A 82 -18.31 14.07 -9.72
C PRO A 82 -18.56 14.87 -8.42
N VAL A 83 -17.73 14.66 -7.40
CA VAL A 83 -17.85 15.29 -6.07
C VAL A 83 -16.51 15.90 -5.67
N GLU A 84 -16.48 17.19 -5.36
CA GLU A 84 -15.24 17.92 -5.03
C GLU A 84 -14.53 17.35 -3.80
N ALA A 85 -15.26 16.91 -2.76
CA ALA A 85 -14.67 16.27 -1.59
C ALA A 85 -13.89 14.97 -1.92
N ALA A 86 -14.33 14.22 -2.95
CA ALA A 86 -13.64 13.04 -3.43
C ALA A 86 -12.39 13.41 -4.25
N LYS A 87 -12.50 14.42 -5.12
CA LYS A 87 -11.38 14.94 -5.91
C LYS A 87 -10.25 15.46 -5.00
N LYS A 88 -10.60 16.33 -4.05
CA LYS A 88 -9.65 16.90 -3.08
C LYS A 88 -8.90 15.80 -2.32
N SER A 89 -9.62 14.87 -1.71
CA SER A 89 -9.01 13.78 -0.96
C SER A 89 -8.11 12.90 -1.83
N THR A 90 -8.57 12.55 -3.03
CA THR A 90 -7.84 11.65 -3.93
C THR A 90 -6.58 12.31 -4.47
N LEU A 91 -6.64 13.53 -4.95
CA LEU A 91 -5.46 14.23 -5.50
C LEU A 91 -4.43 14.57 -4.42
N ALA A 92 -4.87 14.94 -3.20
CA ALA A 92 -3.97 15.26 -2.12
C ALA A 92 -3.29 14.04 -1.49
N ARG A 93 -3.98 12.89 -1.45
CA ARG A 93 -3.47 11.66 -0.81
C ARG A 93 -2.92 10.65 -1.81
N ARG A 94 -3.45 10.58 -3.02
CA ARG A 94 -3.08 9.64 -4.09
C ARG A 94 -3.03 8.19 -3.58
N SER A 95 -4.08 7.75 -2.88
CA SER A 95 -4.13 6.45 -2.22
C SER A 95 -4.30 5.31 -3.23
N LEU A 96 -3.40 4.33 -3.20
CA LEU A 96 -3.44 3.13 -4.03
C LEU A 96 -3.67 1.88 -3.18
N GLY A 97 -4.38 0.91 -3.76
CA GLY A 97 -4.51 -0.44 -3.23
C GLY A 97 -3.99 -1.44 -4.25
N ILE A 98 -2.73 -1.83 -4.13
CA ILE A 98 -2.11 -2.82 -5.00
C ILE A 98 -1.88 -4.09 -4.20
N GLY A 99 -2.48 -5.17 -4.65
CA GLY A 99 -2.37 -6.47 -4.02
C GLY A 99 -1.88 -7.55 -4.98
N TYR A 100 -2.06 -8.79 -4.57
CA TYR A 100 -1.79 -9.94 -5.43
C TYR A 100 -2.94 -10.95 -5.41
N ILE A 101 -3.11 -11.64 -6.53
CA ILE A 101 -4.04 -12.75 -6.72
C ILE A 101 -3.26 -14.01 -7.13
N GLY A 102 -3.94 -15.15 -7.18
CA GLY A 102 -3.33 -16.39 -7.67
C GLY A 102 -2.36 -17.03 -6.69
N LEU A 103 -2.45 -16.74 -5.38
CA LEU A 103 -1.60 -17.35 -4.35
C LEU A 103 -1.68 -18.87 -4.35
N ALA A 104 -2.88 -19.45 -4.50
CA ALA A 104 -3.05 -20.92 -4.58
C ALA A 104 -2.26 -21.52 -5.76
N HIS A 105 -2.32 -20.90 -6.93
CA HIS A 105 -1.56 -21.32 -8.11
C HIS A 105 -0.04 -21.16 -7.87
N PHE A 106 0.39 -20.05 -7.29
CA PHE A 106 1.79 -19.84 -6.93
C PHE A 106 2.33 -20.92 -5.98
N LEU A 107 1.58 -21.27 -4.93
CA LEU A 107 1.96 -22.34 -4.00
C LEU A 107 1.98 -23.71 -4.69
N ALA A 108 0.99 -24.00 -5.55
CA ALA A 108 0.95 -25.24 -6.32
C ALA A 108 2.15 -25.39 -7.26
N LYS A 109 2.55 -24.32 -7.98
CA LYS A 109 3.78 -24.31 -8.80
C LYS A 109 5.02 -24.63 -7.97
N ASN A 110 5.08 -24.15 -6.74
CA ASN A 110 6.17 -24.41 -5.80
C ASN A 110 6.02 -25.75 -5.05
N LYS A 111 4.98 -26.55 -5.36
CA LYS A 111 4.69 -27.86 -4.76
C LYS A 111 4.58 -27.82 -3.23
N VAL A 112 3.95 -26.79 -2.69
CA VAL A 112 3.69 -26.61 -1.25
C VAL A 112 2.21 -26.38 -0.98
N LYS A 113 1.75 -26.83 0.19
CA LYS A 113 0.38 -26.61 0.67
C LYS A 113 0.35 -25.40 1.61
N TYR A 114 -0.83 -24.79 1.78
CA TYR A 114 -1.01 -23.68 2.72
C TYR A 114 -0.57 -23.99 4.17
N SER A 115 -0.72 -25.24 4.59
CA SER A 115 -0.33 -25.70 5.93
C SER A 115 1.16 -25.93 6.11
N ASP A 116 1.93 -25.92 5.05
CA ASP A 116 3.36 -26.22 5.10
C ASP A 116 4.16 -25.00 5.61
N LYS A 117 5.07 -25.22 6.55
CA LYS A 117 5.99 -24.16 7.01
C LYS A 117 6.81 -23.54 5.86
N LYS A 118 7.11 -24.34 4.83
CA LYS A 118 7.78 -23.85 3.61
C LYS A 118 6.90 -22.85 2.85
N ALA A 119 5.58 -23.08 2.81
CA ALA A 119 4.65 -22.12 2.20
C ALA A 119 4.60 -20.81 2.97
N TRP A 120 4.56 -20.86 4.31
CA TRP A 120 4.54 -19.65 5.15
C TRP A 120 5.79 -18.80 4.91
N LYS A 121 6.98 -19.42 4.88
CA LYS A 121 8.22 -18.73 4.56
C LYS A 121 8.20 -18.12 3.15
N LEU A 122 7.70 -18.84 2.16
CA LEU A 122 7.61 -18.39 0.77
C LEU A 122 6.66 -17.19 0.63
N VAL A 123 5.51 -17.22 1.33
CA VAL A 123 4.55 -16.13 1.36
C VAL A 123 5.14 -14.91 2.05
N ASP A 124 5.83 -15.08 3.17
CA ASP A 124 6.48 -13.99 3.87
C ASP A 124 7.56 -13.31 3.01
N GLU A 125 8.39 -14.10 2.32
CA GLU A 125 9.42 -13.57 1.40
C GLU A 125 8.83 -12.80 0.22
N ILE A 126 7.78 -13.31 -0.42
CA ILE A 126 7.16 -12.64 -1.56
C ILE A 126 6.40 -11.38 -1.13
N THR A 127 5.78 -11.41 0.05
CA THR A 127 5.06 -10.25 0.60
C THR A 127 6.02 -9.12 0.98
N GLU A 128 7.17 -9.45 1.57
CA GLU A 128 8.23 -8.47 1.83
C GLU A 128 8.71 -7.81 0.54
N ALA A 129 9.04 -8.61 -0.49
CA ALA A 129 9.48 -8.14 -1.79
C ALA A 129 8.44 -7.17 -2.40
N PHE A 130 7.19 -7.59 -2.37
CA PHE A 130 6.06 -6.84 -2.91
C PHE A 130 5.93 -5.46 -2.23
N GLN A 131 5.90 -5.43 -0.91
CA GLN A 131 5.80 -4.18 -0.15
C GLN A 131 7.01 -3.27 -0.36
N TYR A 132 8.20 -3.85 -0.42
CA TYR A 132 9.43 -3.11 -0.68
C TYR A 132 9.43 -2.44 -2.06
N TYR A 133 9.09 -3.18 -3.12
CA TYR A 133 9.10 -2.67 -4.47
C TYR A 133 7.99 -1.65 -4.74
N LEU A 134 6.81 -1.80 -4.16
CA LEU A 134 5.75 -0.81 -4.25
C LEU A 134 6.16 0.53 -3.61
N LEU A 135 6.77 0.50 -2.42
CA LEU A 135 7.27 1.71 -1.76
C LEU A 135 8.43 2.34 -2.52
N LYS A 136 9.34 1.51 -3.07
CA LYS A 136 10.44 1.97 -3.93
C LYS A 136 9.90 2.66 -5.19
N ALA A 137 8.92 2.08 -5.86
CA ALA A 137 8.28 2.67 -7.04
C ALA A 137 7.61 4.01 -6.72
N SER A 138 6.86 4.08 -5.61
CA SER A 138 6.24 5.34 -5.17
C SER A 138 7.26 6.42 -4.80
N ASN A 139 8.38 6.04 -4.19
CA ASN A 139 9.47 6.98 -3.90
C ASN A 139 10.18 7.45 -5.18
N THR A 140 10.37 6.57 -6.15
CA THR A 140 10.91 6.94 -7.47
C THR A 140 10.00 7.96 -8.16
N LEU A 141 8.69 7.73 -8.16
CA LEU A 141 7.73 8.71 -8.70
C LEU A 141 7.72 10.03 -7.90
N ALA A 142 7.92 9.99 -6.58
CA ALA A 142 8.06 11.21 -5.81
C ALA A 142 9.30 12.02 -6.20
N LYS A 143 10.40 11.36 -6.55
CA LYS A 143 11.61 12.03 -7.08
C LYS A 143 11.36 12.64 -8.47
N GLU A 144 10.50 12.03 -9.29
CA GLU A 144 10.16 12.49 -10.64
C GLU A 144 9.10 13.60 -10.65
N ARG A 145 8.05 13.49 -9.83
CA ARG A 145 6.82 14.29 -9.91
C ARG A 145 6.48 15.04 -8.61
N GLY A 146 7.30 14.92 -7.57
CA GLY A 146 7.02 15.43 -6.23
C GLY A 146 6.23 14.45 -5.36
N ALA A 147 6.38 14.57 -4.05
CA ALA A 147 5.58 13.82 -3.08
C ALA A 147 4.10 14.22 -3.16
N CYS A 148 3.18 13.36 -2.67
CA CYS A 148 1.79 13.76 -2.55
C CYS A 148 1.64 14.94 -1.56
N GLU A 149 0.62 15.76 -1.78
CA GLU A 149 0.38 16.98 -0.96
C GLU A 149 0.29 16.67 0.54
N TYR A 150 -0.36 15.54 0.90
CA TYR A 150 -0.54 15.14 2.30
C TYR A 150 0.51 14.14 2.78
N PHE A 151 1.71 14.15 2.20
CA PHE A 151 2.81 13.29 2.65
C PHE A 151 3.12 13.49 4.15
N ASP A 152 3.15 14.74 4.63
CA ASP A 152 3.41 15.07 6.04
C ASP A 152 2.33 14.56 7.00
N LYS A 153 1.14 14.23 6.50
CA LYS A 153 0.06 13.57 7.26
C LYS A 153 0.22 12.05 7.32
N THR A 154 1.30 11.51 6.78
CA THR A 154 1.62 10.09 6.85
C THR A 154 2.71 9.82 7.90
N LYS A 155 2.73 8.60 8.45
CA LYS A 155 3.80 8.12 9.33
C LYS A 155 5.12 7.93 8.58
N TYR A 156 5.07 7.80 7.25
CA TYR A 156 6.27 7.72 6.41
C TYR A 156 7.14 8.96 6.51
N SER A 157 6.56 10.15 6.70
CA SER A 157 7.32 11.40 6.91
C SER A 157 8.15 11.37 8.19
N ASP A 158 7.71 10.61 9.21
CA ASP A 158 8.46 10.35 10.43
C ASP A 158 9.43 9.17 10.28
N GLY A 159 9.46 8.53 9.12
CA GLY A 159 10.28 7.36 8.84
C GLY A 159 9.74 6.06 9.43
N ILE A 160 8.48 6.01 9.80
CA ILE A 160 7.82 4.78 10.26
C ILE A 160 7.37 3.98 9.05
N MET A 161 7.89 2.76 8.91
CA MET A 161 7.64 1.85 7.80
C MET A 161 6.72 0.70 8.22
N PRO A 162 6.07 -0.02 7.30
CA PRO A 162 5.24 -1.18 7.63
C PRO A 162 5.96 -2.24 8.48
N ILE A 163 7.26 -2.41 8.27
CA ILE A 163 8.11 -3.33 9.05
C ILE A 163 8.28 -2.93 10.52
N ASP A 164 7.94 -1.70 10.89
CA ASP A 164 8.04 -1.22 12.28
C ASP A 164 6.73 -1.47 13.06
N THR A 165 5.61 -1.61 12.36
CA THR A 165 4.26 -1.63 12.95
C THR A 165 3.50 -2.95 12.75
N TYR A 166 4.12 -3.99 12.17
CA TYR A 166 3.48 -5.28 11.99
C TYR A 166 3.21 -5.99 13.32
N LYS A 167 2.27 -6.93 13.29
CA LYS A 167 1.93 -7.74 14.46
C LYS A 167 3.05 -8.73 14.75
N LYS A 168 3.73 -8.58 15.88
CA LYS A 168 4.93 -9.38 16.24
C LYS A 168 4.67 -10.89 16.39
N ASP A 169 3.43 -11.30 16.65
CA ASP A 169 3.05 -12.72 16.76
C ASP A 169 3.38 -13.53 15.49
N VAL A 170 3.51 -12.86 14.32
CA VAL A 170 3.89 -13.55 13.08
C VAL A 170 5.31 -14.08 13.11
N ASP A 171 6.19 -13.53 13.95
CA ASP A 171 7.57 -14.01 14.13
C ASP A 171 7.63 -15.43 14.72
N ASP A 172 6.57 -15.84 15.42
CA ASP A 172 6.44 -17.23 15.94
C ASP A 172 6.19 -18.23 14.80
N LEU A 173 5.62 -17.78 13.69
CA LEU A 173 5.34 -18.61 12.53
C LEU A 173 6.50 -18.65 11.55
N VAL A 174 7.07 -17.50 11.25
CA VAL A 174 8.20 -17.33 10.31
C VAL A 174 9.22 -16.38 10.90
N LYS A 175 10.32 -16.93 11.40
CA LYS A 175 11.42 -16.14 11.92
C LYS A 175 12.55 -16.09 10.90
N ARG A 176 12.73 -14.96 10.24
CA ARG A 176 13.83 -14.72 9.30
C ARG A 176 14.33 -13.27 9.35
N LYS A 177 15.52 -13.07 8.83
CA LYS A 177 16.05 -11.74 8.58
C LYS A 177 15.40 -11.18 7.30
N LEU A 178 15.04 -9.90 7.31
CA LEU A 178 14.57 -9.19 6.12
C LEU A 178 15.63 -9.22 5.00
N SER A 179 15.17 -9.35 3.76
CA SER A 179 16.03 -9.57 2.58
C SER A 179 16.43 -8.27 1.89
N TYR A 180 15.68 -7.18 2.08
CA TYR A 180 15.87 -5.91 1.39
C TYR A 180 16.47 -4.84 2.30
N ASP A 181 17.07 -3.82 1.68
CA ASP A 181 17.65 -2.67 2.42
C ASP A 181 16.57 -1.63 2.78
N TRP A 182 15.78 -1.97 3.78
CA TRP A 182 14.75 -1.10 4.33
C TRP A 182 15.33 0.20 4.94
N THR A 183 16.60 0.19 5.36
CA THR A 183 17.24 1.37 5.94
C THR A 183 17.48 2.42 4.87
N SER A 184 18.05 2.03 3.73
CA SER A 184 18.25 2.93 2.60
C SER A 184 16.94 3.48 2.08
N LEU A 185 15.93 2.61 1.85
CA LEU A 185 14.62 3.03 1.38
C LEU A 185 13.93 4.01 2.35
N ARG A 186 14.04 3.79 3.66
CA ARG A 186 13.54 4.72 4.70
C ARG A 186 14.17 6.09 4.59
N ASN A 187 15.48 6.16 4.41
CA ASN A 187 16.20 7.42 4.27
C ASN A 187 15.81 8.15 2.99
N ASP A 188 15.66 7.42 1.90
CA ASP A 188 15.19 7.94 0.62
C ASP A 188 13.77 8.52 0.74
N ILE A 189 12.87 7.81 1.40
CA ILE A 189 11.49 8.26 1.64
C ILE A 189 11.46 9.51 2.52
N LYS A 190 12.28 9.56 3.57
CA LYS A 190 12.38 10.77 4.42
C LYS A 190 12.90 11.98 3.65
N SER A 191 13.77 11.79 2.69
CA SER A 191 14.38 12.89 1.92
C SER A 191 13.52 13.37 0.74
N SER A 192 12.87 12.44 0.03
CA SER A 192 12.16 12.72 -1.23
C SER A 192 10.64 12.51 -1.13
N GLY A 193 10.15 11.93 -0.04
CA GLY A 193 8.75 11.62 0.17
C GLY A 193 8.27 10.37 -0.57
N LEU A 194 6.95 10.19 -0.57
CA LEU A 194 6.22 9.22 -1.38
C LEU A 194 5.20 9.94 -2.27
N ARG A 195 5.03 9.47 -3.49
CA ARG A 195 3.98 9.95 -4.39
C ARG A 195 2.57 9.55 -3.93
N HIS A 196 2.47 8.48 -3.15
CA HIS A 196 1.22 7.89 -2.65
C HIS A 196 1.24 7.81 -1.13
N SER A 197 0.19 8.33 -0.48
CA SER A 197 0.08 8.34 0.99
C SER A 197 -0.08 6.93 1.59
N THR A 198 -0.57 6.00 0.79
CA THR A 198 -0.63 4.58 1.12
C THR A 198 -0.55 3.74 -0.15
N LEU A 199 0.05 2.57 0.00
CA LEU A 199 0.11 1.49 -0.98
C LEU A 199 -0.38 0.25 -0.22
N CYS A 200 -1.68 0.16 -0.01
CA CYS A 200 -2.28 -0.91 0.76
C CYS A 200 -2.19 -2.22 -0.03
N LEU A 201 -1.69 -3.27 0.59
CA LEU A 201 -1.71 -4.61 0.02
C LEU A 201 -3.13 -5.15 0.08
N LEU A 202 -3.76 -5.31 -1.08
CA LEU A 202 -5.09 -5.87 -1.20
C LEU A 202 -4.98 -7.40 -1.22
N TYR A 203 -5.59 -8.05 -0.23
CA TYR A 203 -5.72 -9.52 -0.20
C TYR A 203 -7.09 -9.91 -0.77
N THR A 204 -7.09 -10.55 -1.91
CA THR A 204 -8.28 -11.14 -2.51
C THR A 204 -8.10 -12.64 -2.76
#